data_24be157e92fdb7a2f861f4e59c47bf96
#
_entry.id   24be157e92fdb7a2f861f4e59c47bf96
#
_cell.length_a   1.000
_cell.length_b   1.000
_cell.length_c   1.000
_cell.angle_alpha   90.00
_cell.angle_beta   90.00
_cell.angle_gamma   90.00
#
_symmetry.space_group_name_H-M   'P 1'
#
loop_
_entity.id
_entity.type
_entity.pdbx_description
1 polymer ?
#
loop_
_entity_poly.entity_id
_entity_poly.type
_entity_poly.pdbx_seq_one_letter_code
_entity_poly.pdbx_strand_id
1 'polypeptide(L)'
;MNKKHKYNYRWTLADTNFTKDKGKVFSCFACGGGSTMGYKLAGFDVIGCNEIDHRMMYTYCQNHDPKYPFLEPIQEFKNREDLPDELYNLDVLDGSPPCSTFSMAGSREEAWGKMKHFREGQAEQVLDTLFFDFIDLAEKLRPRAVVAENVKGLLIGEAKDYVRRIYEAFEKAGYYCQHWLLNGQNMGLPQRRERVFFICLRKDLAEPFLYQASLFEQLPLFHLEFNEPIIPFGDVVDYSGREVTSKVVRKLWEHRELGDVNQGDANMRLYGKGSNFNQSYVYLDKICPTLASKETCLILFDQPRFLGQSEVCCISSFPQDYNFAGQSPHYVCGMSVPPIMMAQIASQIHEQWLSKI
;
A
#
# COMPACT_ATOMS: atom_id res chain seq x y z
N MET A 1 5.51 -28.78 9.67
CA MET A 1 6.27 -27.71 8.99
C MET A 1 6.27 -26.49 9.91
N ASN A 2 7.43 -26.06 10.40
CA ASN A 2 7.51 -24.79 11.14
C ASN A 2 7.18 -23.66 10.16
N LYS A 3 6.05 -22.98 10.38
CA LYS A 3 5.71 -21.79 9.59
C LYS A 3 6.79 -20.73 9.86
N LYS A 4 7.65 -20.48 8.89
CA LYS A 4 8.73 -19.47 8.98
C LYS A 4 8.15 -18.05 9.07
N HIS A 5 6.96 -17.83 8.51
CA HIS A 5 6.24 -16.55 8.46
C HIS A 5 4.79 -16.72 8.88
N LYS A 6 4.18 -15.67 9.47
CA LYS A 6 2.76 -15.66 9.87
C LYS A 6 1.84 -15.84 8.67
N TYR A 7 2.16 -15.18 7.56
CA TYR A 7 1.45 -15.32 6.29
C TYR A 7 2.40 -15.81 5.19
N ASN A 8 1.86 -16.62 4.26
CA ASN A 8 2.64 -17.10 3.11
C ASN A 8 2.62 -16.05 2.00
N TYR A 9 3.78 -15.63 1.53
CA TYR A 9 3.90 -14.68 0.42
C TYR A 9 3.68 -15.32 -0.97
N ARG A 10 3.66 -16.66 -1.06
CA ARG A 10 3.22 -17.43 -2.24
C ARG A 10 1.90 -18.09 -1.92
N TRP A 11 0.83 -17.57 -2.44
CA TRP A 11 -0.52 -18.04 -2.21
C TRP A 11 -1.42 -17.82 -3.42
N THR A 12 -2.62 -18.40 -3.42
CA THR A 12 -3.64 -18.27 -4.47
C THR A 12 -4.97 -17.85 -3.85
N LEU A 13 -5.79 -17.14 -4.59
CA LEU A 13 -7.16 -16.82 -4.19
C LEU A 13 -8.00 -18.11 -4.10
N ALA A 14 -7.81 -19.02 -5.06
CA ALA A 14 -8.60 -20.26 -5.17
C ALA A 14 -8.40 -21.21 -3.98
N ASP A 15 -7.17 -21.29 -3.43
CA ASP A 15 -6.86 -22.23 -2.35
C ASP A 15 -6.97 -21.60 -0.95
N THR A 16 -7.28 -20.30 -0.88
CA THR A 16 -7.33 -19.59 0.41
C THR A 16 -8.75 -19.56 0.97
N ASN A 17 -8.91 -20.09 2.19
CA ASN A 17 -10.17 -19.97 2.92
C ASN A 17 -10.21 -18.66 3.72
N PHE A 18 -11.11 -17.76 3.34
CA PHE A 18 -11.35 -16.48 4.04
C PHE A 18 -12.48 -16.66 5.06
N THR A 19 -12.18 -16.53 6.36
CA THR A 19 -13.13 -16.87 7.45
C THR A 19 -14.26 -15.86 7.60
N LYS A 20 -14.01 -14.56 7.30
CA LYS A 20 -14.97 -13.45 7.36
C LYS A 20 -15.65 -13.26 8.74
N ASP A 21 -14.95 -13.60 9.80
CA ASP A 21 -15.48 -13.65 11.17
C ASP A 21 -14.98 -12.52 12.09
N LYS A 22 -14.16 -11.59 11.57
CA LYS A 22 -13.50 -10.53 12.37
C LYS A 22 -14.05 -9.13 12.18
N GLY A 23 -15.17 -9.01 11.46
CA GLY A 23 -15.82 -7.73 11.24
C GLY A 23 -15.83 -7.29 9.78
N LYS A 24 -16.47 -6.15 9.51
CA LYS A 24 -16.72 -5.62 8.18
C LYS A 24 -15.76 -4.49 7.84
N VAL A 25 -15.25 -4.52 6.61
CA VAL A 25 -14.35 -3.49 6.07
C VAL A 25 -14.92 -2.91 4.78
N PHE A 26 -14.74 -1.60 4.60
CA PHE A 26 -14.93 -0.93 3.32
C PHE A 26 -13.63 -0.24 2.93
N SER A 27 -13.20 -0.39 1.67
CA SER A 27 -11.89 0.10 1.19
C SER A 27 -12.07 1.23 0.18
N CYS A 28 -11.51 2.40 0.46
CA CYS A 28 -11.45 3.55 -0.44
C CYS A 28 -10.11 3.62 -1.17
N PHE A 29 -10.11 4.20 -2.36
CA PHE A 29 -8.91 4.22 -3.24
C PHE A 29 -8.35 2.82 -3.47
N ALA A 30 -9.26 1.88 -3.72
CA ALA A 30 -9.01 0.45 -3.60
C ALA A 30 -7.98 -0.11 -4.58
N CYS A 31 -7.72 0.58 -5.71
CA CYS A 31 -6.80 0.14 -6.77
C CYS A 31 -7.07 -1.34 -7.14
N GLY A 32 -6.03 -2.19 -7.16
CA GLY A 32 -6.17 -3.64 -7.41
C GLY A 32 -6.57 -4.47 -6.18
N GLY A 33 -7.00 -3.86 -5.08
CA GLY A 33 -7.46 -4.60 -3.90
C GLY A 33 -6.35 -5.21 -3.03
N GLY A 34 -5.15 -4.63 -3.04
CA GLY A 34 -4.05 -5.11 -2.19
C GLY A 34 -4.40 -5.08 -0.70
N SER A 35 -4.90 -3.95 -0.19
CA SER A 35 -5.45 -3.83 1.17
C SER A 35 -6.59 -4.82 1.41
N THR A 36 -7.54 -4.90 0.48
CA THR A 36 -8.69 -5.83 0.54
C THR A 36 -8.24 -7.27 0.76
N MET A 37 -7.25 -7.74 0.00
CA MET A 37 -6.68 -9.09 0.17
C MET A 37 -6.06 -9.27 1.55
N GLY A 38 -5.39 -8.23 2.07
CA GLY A 38 -4.82 -8.25 3.41
C GLY A 38 -5.87 -8.39 4.49
N TYR A 39 -6.95 -7.64 4.43
CA TYR A 39 -8.08 -7.78 5.36
C TYR A 39 -8.72 -9.17 5.27
N LYS A 40 -8.96 -9.68 4.05
CA LYS A 40 -9.48 -11.04 3.85
C LYS A 40 -8.57 -12.11 4.45
N LEU A 41 -7.25 -12.01 4.26
CA LEU A 41 -6.26 -12.91 4.86
C LEU A 41 -6.27 -12.85 6.40
N ALA A 42 -6.55 -11.68 6.97
CA ALA A 42 -6.70 -11.50 8.41
C ALA A 42 -8.05 -12.00 8.96
N GLY A 43 -9.01 -12.37 8.10
CA GLY A 43 -10.32 -12.89 8.48
C GLY A 43 -11.45 -11.87 8.50
N PHE A 44 -11.27 -10.68 7.93
CA PHE A 44 -12.34 -9.69 7.79
C PHE A 44 -13.20 -9.94 6.55
N ASP A 45 -14.46 -9.50 6.60
CA ASP A 45 -15.36 -9.42 5.45
C ASP A 45 -15.27 -8.03 4.80
N VAL A 46 -14.62 -7.94 3.64
CA VAL A 46 -14.55 -6.70 2.88
C VAL A 46 -15.78 -6.60 2.00
N ILE A 47 -16.75 -5.79 2.44
CA ILE A 47 -18.08 -5.71 1.83
C ILE A 47 -18.16 -4.82 0.58
N GLY A 48 -17.16 -3.95 0.35
CA GLY A 48 -17.19 -3.07 -0.81
C GLY A 48 -15.96 -2.19 -0.94
N CYS A 49 -15.97 -1.40 -2.00
CA CYS A 49 -14.90 -0.46 -2.30
C CYS A 49 -15.38 0.81 -3.00
N ASN A 50 -14.56 1.88 -2.91
CA ASN A 50 -14.66 3.08 -3.73
C ASN A 50 -13.38 3.24 -4.54
N GLU A 51 -13.49 3.45 -5.84
CA GLU A 51 -12.40 3.65 -6.78
C GLU A 51 -12.86 4.58 -7.91
N ILE A 52 -11.99 5.49 -8.35
CA ILE A 52 -12.29 6.42 -9.45
C ILE A 52 -11.89 5.87 -10.82
N ASP A 53 -10.85 5.02 -10.88
CA ASP A 53 -10.34 4.43 -12.12
C ASP A 53 -11.19 3.21 -12.51
N HIS A 54 -11.94 3.33 -13.61
CA HIS A 54 -12.80 2.24 -14.11
C HIS A 54 -12.03 0.95 -14.45
N ARG A 55 -10.75 1.05 -14.87
CA ARG A 55 -9.92 -0.13 -15.17
C ARG A 55 -9.49 -0.83 -13.87
N MET A 56 -9.18 -0.04 -12.83
CA MET A 56 -8.87 -0.60 -11.51
C MET A 56 -10.11 -1.21 -10.87
N MET A 57 -11.27 -0.55 -10.94
CA MET A 57 -12.53 -1.11 -10.47
C MET A 57 -12.87 -2.41 -11.20
N TYR A 58 -12.71 -2.47 -12.53
CA TYR A 58 -12.92 -3.71 -13.27
C TYR A 58 -11.97 -4.82 -12.80
N THR A 59 -10.67 -4.51 -12.66
CA THR A 59 -9.68 -5.46 -12.16
C THR A 59 -10.02 -5.92 -10.73
N TYR A 60 -10.43 -5.01 -9.88
CA TYR A 60 -10.87 -5.30 -8.52
C TYR A 60 -12.05 -6.28 -8.50
N CYS A 61 -13.10 -6.02 -9.27
CA CYS A 61 -14.30 -6.87 -9.35
C CYS A 61 -13.99 -8.28 -9.90
N GLN A 62 -12.99 -8.43 -10.80
CA GLN A 62 -12.58 -9.75 -11.30
C GLN A 62 -11.96 -10.66 -10.23
N ASN A 63 -11.49 -10.09 -9.10
CA ASN A 63 -10.78 -10.82 -8.05
C ASN A 63 -11.55 -10.86 -6.72
N HIS A 64 -12.50 -9.94 -6.48
CA HIS A 64 -13.01 -9.74 -5.12
C HIS A 64 -14.52 -9.86 -4.98
N ASP A 65 -15.28 -9.74 -6.06
CA ASP A 65 -16.75 -9.79 -6.08
C ASP A 65 -17.38 -8.94 -4.95
N PRO A 66 -17.15 -7.60 -4.96
CA PRO A 66 -17.61 -6.74 -3.88
C PRO A 66 -19.13 -6.60 -3.91
N LYS A 67 -19.78 -6.63 -2.74
CA LYS A 67 -21.21 -6.37 -2.61
C LYS A 67 -21.57 -4.92 -2.99
N TYR A 68 -20.68 -3.97 -2.66
CA TYR A 68 -20.86 -2.54 -2.87
C TYR A 68 -19.68 -1.91 -3.61
N PRO A 69 -19.59 -2.01 -4.96
CA PRO A 69 -18.58 -1.31 -5.75
C PRO A 69 -19.08 0.08 -6.14
N PHE A 70 -18.38 1.13 -5.67
CA PHE A 70 -18.70 2.51 -6.04
C PHE A 70 -17.59 3.07 -6.94
N LEU A 71 -17.91 3.23 -8.23
CA LEU A 71 -17.03 3.80 -9.24
C LEU A 71 -17.30 5.30 -9.36
N GLU A 72 -16.71 6.09 -8.49
CA GLU A 72 -16.89 7.54 -8.45
C GLU A 72 -15.79 8.22 -7.62
N PRO A 73 -15.55 9.54 -7.79
CA PRO A 73 -14.64 10.28 -6.92
C PRO A 73 -15.07 10.23 -5.46
N ILE A 74 -14.09 10.19 -4.55
CA ILE A 74 -14.37 10.20 -3.09
C ILE A 74 -15.17 11.44 -2.66
N GLN A 75 -14.99 12.58 -3.34
CA GLN A 75 -15.71 13.83 -3.10
C GLN A 75 -17.22 13.69 -3.35
N GLU A 76 -17.62 12.89 -4.35
CA GLU A 76 -19.01 12.58 -4.64
C GLU A 76 -19.52 11.51 -3.67
N PHE A 77 -18.73 10.45 -3.49
CA PHE A 77 -19.08 9.32 -2.64
C PHE A 77 -19.37 9.74 -1.19
N LYS A 78 -18.54 10.59 -0.58
CA LYS A 78 -18.78 11.07 0.80
C LYS A 78 -20.07 11.87 0.97
N ASN A 79 -20.57 12.49 -0.11
CA ASN A 79 -21.77 13.32 -0.09
C ASN A 79 -23.07 12.55 -0.43
N ARG A 80 -22.99 11.25 -0.79
CA ARG A 80 -24.18 10.43 -1.07
C ARG A 80 -25.08 10.32 0.15
N GLU A 81 -26.37 10.45 -0.05
CA GLU A 81 -27.40 10.25 1.00
C GLU A 81 -28.01 8.84 0.96
N ASP A 82 -27.78 8.09 -0.15
CA ASP A 82 -28.34 6.77 -0.44
C ASP A 82 -27.34 5.62 -0.18
N LEU A 83 -26.41 5.80 0.75
CA LEU A 83 -25.46 4.74 1.11
C LEU A 83 -26.18 3.60 1.84
N PRO A 84 -25.81 2.33 1.56
CA PRO A 84 -26.35 1.19 2.28
C PRO A 84 -26.12 1.26 3.80
N ASP A 85 -27.12 0.85 4.59
CA ASP A 85 -27.04 0.85 6.05
C ASP A 85 -25.83 0.09 6.61
N GLU A 86 -25.35 -0.93 5.89
CA GLU A 86 -24.17 -1.69 6.29
C GLU A 86 -22.89 -0.84 6.35
N LEU A 87 -22.80 0.24 5.56
CA LEU A 87 -21.63 1.13 5.60
C LEU A 87 -21.58 2.00 6.86
N TYR A 88 -22.71 2.15 7.58
CA TYR A 88 -22.77 2.81 8.88
C TYR A 88 -22.47 1.86 10.06
N ASN A 89 -22.18 0.59 9.76
CA ASN A 89 -21.84 -0.44 10.75
C ASN A 89 -20.50 -1.14 10.42
N LEU A 90 -19.52 -0.36 9.99
CA LEU A 90 -18.18 -0.86 9.68
C LEU A 90 -17.32 -1.02 10.95
N ASP A 91 -16.55 -2.09 10.99
CA ASP A 91 -15.47 -2.24 11.96
C ASP A 91 -14.24 -1.44 11.51
N VAL A 92 -13.92 -1.44 10.21
CA VAL A 92 -12.80 -0.68 9.65
C VAL A 92 -13.20 0.04 8.37
N LEU A 93 -12.85 1.32 8.29
CA LEU A 93 -12.75 2.06 7.02
C LEU A 93 -11.28 2.13 6.63
N ASP A 94 -10.94 1.56 5.48
CA ASP A 94 -9.59 1.53 4.90
C ASP A 94 -9.48 2.51 3.74
N GLY A 95 -8.31 3.14 3.58
CA GLY A 95 -8.05 3.97 2.42
C GLY A 95 -6.58 4.28 2.20
N SER A 96 -6.22 4.46 0.92
CA SER A 96 -4.88 4.88 0.51
C SER A 96 -4.99 6.16 -0.32
N PRO A 97 -5.39 7.31 0.29
CA PRO A 97 -5.57 8.55 -0.43
C PRO A 97 -4.26 8.98 -1.10
N PRO A 98 -4.27 9.27 -2.42
CA PRO A 98 -3.06 9.55 -3.15
C PRO A 98 -2.37 10.83 -2.67
N CYS A 99 -1.05 10.79 -2.55
CA CYS A 99 -0.21 11.92 -2.16
C CYS A 99 0.93 12.10 -3.17
N SER A 100 0.59 12.54 -4.38
CA SER A 100 1.58 12.66 -5.47
C SER A 100 2.65 13.73 -5.21
N THR A 101 2.37 14.71 -4.37
CA THR A 101 3.26 15.83 -4.03
C THR A 101 4.42 15.41 -3.13
N PHE A 102 4.24 14.33 -2.34
CA PHE A 102 5.22 13.86 -1.37
C PHE A 102 5.95 12.57 -1.76
N SER A 103 5.65 12.02 -2.94
CA SER A 103 6.36 10.85 -3.45
C SER A 103 7.82 11.19 -3.77
N MET A 104 8.77 10.38 -3.27
CA MET A 104 10.20 10.51 -3.57
C MET A 104 10.54 10.40 -5.08
N ALA A 105 9.61 9.85 -5.87
CA ALA A 105 9.74 9.66 -7.32
C ALA A 105 9.20 10.84 -8.15
N GLY A 106 8.62 11.88 -7.53
CA GLY A 106 8.03 13.05 -8.20
C GLY A 106 8.73 14.36 -7.89
N SER A 107 8.44 15.43 -8.68
CA SER A 107 8.88 16.80 -8.40
C SER A 107 8.04 17.38 -7.26
N ARG A 108 8.68 17.70 -6.13
CA ARG A 108 8.06 17.96 -4.83
C ARG A 108 7.31 19.28 -4.68
N GLU A 109 7.76 20.36 -5.26
CA GLU A 109 7.34 21.72 -4.86
C GLU A 109 6.43 22.44 -5.84
N GLU A 110 6.49 22.13 -7.13
CA GLU A 110 5.72 22.84 -8.15
C GLU A 110 4.27 22.38 -8.33
N ALA A 111 3.85 21.36 -7.62
CA ALA A 111 2.64 20.60 -7.89
C ALA A 111 1.53 20.78 -6.85
N TRP A 112 1.74 21.54 -5.78
CA TRP A 112 0.76 21.78 -4.72
C TRP A 112 -0.46 22.53 -5.24
N GLY A 113 -1.67 22.06 -4.91
CA GLY A 113 -2.93 22.70 -5.28
C GLY A 113 -3.32 22.62 -6.77
N LYS A 114 -2.54 21.94 -7.63
CA LYS A 114 -2.85 21.80 -9.06
C LYS A 114 -3.72 20.57 -9.32
N MET A 115 -4.64 20.71 -10.28
CA MET A 115 -5.42 19.61 -10.83
C MET A 115 -4.49 18.57 -11.48
N LYS A 116 -4.69 17.31 -11.19
CA LYS A 116 -3.89 16.18 -11.71
C LYS A 116 -4.73 14.96 -12.00
N HIS A 117 -4.22 14.11 -12.89
CA HIS A 117 -4.70 12.75 -13.09
C HIS A 117 -3.51 11.77 -13.08
N PHE A 118 -3.73 10.55 -12.60
CA PHE A 118 -2.66 9.55 -12.53
C PHE A 118 -2.41 8.88 -13.86
N ARG A 119 -3.43 8.75 -14.68
CA ARG A 119 -3.32 8.22 -16.03
C ARG A 119 -4.42 8.75 -16.94
N GLU A 120 -4.20 8.58 -18.24
CA GLU A 120 -5.14 8.97 -19.28
C GLU A 120 -6.54 8.36 -19.03
N GLY A 121 -7.56 9.20 -19.08
CA GLY A 121 -8.96 8.84 -18.86
C GLY A 121 -9.46 8.89 -17.41
N GLN A 122 -8.63 9.26 -16.45
CA GLN A 122 -9.10 9.60 -15.10
C GLN A 122 -9.62 11.04 -15.02
N ALA A 123 -10.59 11.29 -14.14
CA ALA A 123 -11.00 12.65 -13.82
C ALA A 123 -9.86 13.41 -13.14
N GLU A 124 -9.72 14.69 -13.51
CA GLU A 124 -8.77 15.58 -12.82
C GLU A 124 -9.25 15.87 -11.40
N GLN A 125 -8.32 15.85 -10.43
CA GLN A 125 -8.63 16.14 -9.03
C GLN A 125 -7.48 16.86 -8.34
N VAL A 126 -7.80 17.62 -7.30
CA VAL A 126 -6.82 18.23 -6.40
C VAL A 126 -6.45 17.17 -5.35
N LEU A 127 -5.29 16.55 -5.54
CA LEU A 127 -4.87 15.39 -4.74
C LEU A 127 -4.59 15.73 -3.28
N ASP A 128 -4.29 16.98 -2.98
CA ASP A 128 -3.92 17.41 -1.63
C ASP A 128 -5.11 17.45 -0.66
N THR A 129 -6.36 17.43 -1.17
CA THR A 129 -7.58 17.42 -0.35
C THR A 129 -8.14 16.03 -0.10
N LEU A 130 -7.75 15.03 -0.91
CA LEU A 130 -8.35 13.69 -0.88
C LEU A 130 -8.21 12.98 0.48
N PHE A 131 -7.16 13.27 1.22
CA PHE A 131 -6.98 12.72 2.56
C PHE A 131 -8.07 13.27 3.51
N PHE A 132 -8.41 14.55 3.40
CA PHE A 132 -9.45 15.17 4.21
C PHE A 132 -10.85 14.71 3.77
N ASP A 133 -11.07 14.52 2.46
CA ASP A 133 -12.32 13.92 1.95
C ASP A 133 -12.54 12.50 2.52
N PHE A 134 -11.48 11.74 2.69
CA PHE A 134 -11.52 10.42 3.35
C PHE A 134 -11.84 10.53 4.85
N ILE A 135 -11.28 11.53 5.54
CA ILE A 135 -11.59 11.79 6.96
C ILE A 135 -13.05 12.23 7.13
N ASP A 136 -13.59 13.09 6.24
CA ASP A 136 -14.99 13.48 6.24
C ASP A 136 -15.92 12.26 6.06
N LEU A 137 -15.53 11.31 5.19
CA LEU A 137 -16.25 10.04 5.04
C LEU A 137 -16.19 9.21 6.33
N ALA A 138 -15.04 9.17 7.02
CA ALA A 138 -14.91 8.49 8.30
C ALA A 138 -15.79 9.13 9.39
N GLU A 139 -15.90 10.47 9.42
CA GLU A 139 -16.80 11.20 10.31
C GLU A 139 -18.26 10.82 10.06
N LYS A 140 -18.65 10.71 8.78
CA LYS A 140 -20.01 10.34 8.35
C LYS A 140 -20.38 8.90 8.69
N LEU A 141 -19.53 7.94 8.31
CA LEU A 141 -19.82 6.51 8.45
C LEU A 141 -19.55 5.98 9.87
N ARG A 142 -18.73 6.68 10.66
CA ARG A 142 -18.39 6.34 12.05
C ARG A 142 -17.89 4.90 12.26
N PRO A 143 -16.95 4.37 11.42
CA PRO A 143 -16.36 3.05 11.66
C PRO A 143 -15.72 2.98 13.05
N ARG A 144 -15.54 1.77 13.60
CA ARG A 144 -14.86 1.59 14.89
C ARG A 144 -13.39 1.97 14.80
N ALA A 145 -12.72 1.61 13.71
CA ALA A 145 -11.35 1.99 13.42
C ALA A 145 -11.22 2.55 11.99
N VAL A 146 -10.20 3.39 11.77
CA VAL A 146 -9.82 3.88 10.44
C VAL A 146 -8.36 3.56 10.19
N VAL A 147 -8.06 3.10 8.99
CA VAL A 147 -6.68 2.88 8.52
C VAL A 147 -6.45 3.70 7.26
N ALA A 148 -5.44 4.58 7.29
CA ALA A 148 -5.04 5.34 6.12
C ALA A 148 -3.56 5.08 5.79
N GLU A 149 -3.28 4.62 4.58
CA GLU A 149 -1.90 4.34 4.12
C GLU A 149 -1.38 5.51 3.30
N ASN A 150 -0.06 5.75 3.40
CA ASN A 150 0.62 6.71 2.55
C ASN A 150 2.13 6.42 2.40
N VAL A 151 2.79 7.19 1.53
CA VAL A 151 4.23 7.06 1.30
C VAL A 151 5.06 7.73 2.42
N LYS A 152 6.28 7.20 2.66
CA LYS A 152 7.23 7.76 3.65
C LYS A 152 7.49 9.25 3.48
N GLY A 153 7.44 9.77 2.23
CA GLY A 153 7.66 11.18 1.93
C GLY A 153 6.73 12.13 2.70
N LEU A 154 5.56 11.66 3.12
CA LEU A 154 4.62 12.43 3.94
C LEU A 154 5.18 12.82 5.32
N LEU A 155 6.17 12.12 5.85
CA LEU A 155 6.80 12.43 7.14
C LEU A 155 8.02 13.34 7.03
N ILE A 156 8.39 13.82 5.83
CA ILE A 156 9.68 14.49 5.59
C ILE A 156 9.45 15.94 5.09
N GLY A 157 10.24 16.87 5.63
CA GLY A 157 10.28 18.27 5.18
C GLY A 157 8.99 19.04 5.50
N GLU A 158 8.49 19.81 4.53
CA GLU A 158 7.29 20.67 4.65
C GLU A 158 5.98 19.87 4.85
N ALA A 159 5.99 18.57 4.53
CA ALA A 159 4.85 17.70 4.75
C ALA A 159 4.46 17.52 6.24
N LYS A 160 5.32 17.92 7.19
CA LYS A 160 4.99 17.84 8.63
C LYS A 160 3.77 18.65 9.02
N ASP A 161 3.56 19.82 8.38
CA ASP A 161 2.36 20.63 8.63
C ASP A 161 1.09 19.92 8.11
N TYR A 162 1.20 19.23 7.00
CA TYR A 162 0.10 18.42 6.48
C TYR A 162 -0.24 17.25 7.42
N VAL A 163 0.76 16.58 8.00
CA VAL A 163 0.55 15.54 9.02
C VAL A 163 -0.15 16.10 10.24
N ARG A 164 0.25 17.28 10.74
CA ARG A 164 -0.43 17.95 11.86
C ARG A 164 -1.91 18.18 11.55
N ARG A 165 -2.23 18.69 10.36
CA ARG A 165 -3.61 18.89 9.90
C ARG A 165 -4.42 17.58 9.82
N ILE A 166 -3.77 16.46 9.44
CA ILE A 166 -4.40 15.12 9.46
C ILE A 166 -4.82 14.75 10.89
N TYR A 167 -3.94 14.95 11.87
CA TYR A 167 -4.26 14.70 13.28
C TYR A 167 -5.44 15.54 13.76
N GLU A 168 -5.39 16.85 13.51
CA GLU A 168 -6.46 17.78 13.87
C GLU A 168 -7.80 17.40 13.24
N ALA A 169 -7.79 16.95 11.99
CA ALA A 169 -8.99 16.51 11.28
C ALA A 169 -9.57 15.21 11.86
N PHE A 170 -8.75 14.20 12.16
CA PHE A 170 -9.20 12.98 12.81
C PHE A 170 -9.70 13.23 14.24
N GLU A 171 -9.04 14.11 14.98
CA GLU A 171 -9.48 14.49 16.31
C GLU A 171 -10.87 15.13 16.29
N LYS A 172 -11.10 16.06 15.35
CA LYS A 172 -12.41 16.71 15.11
C LYS A 172 -13.47 15.69 14.67
N ALA A 173 -13.10 14.72 13.82
CA ALA A 173 -13.98 13.65 13.38
C ALA A 173 -14.30 12.62 14.49
N GLY A 174 -13.72 12.77 15.68
CA GLY A 174 -14.01 11.93 16.84
C GLY A 174 -13.14 10.70 16.98
N TYR A 175 -11.89 10.75 16.49
CA TYR A 175 -10.93 9.65 16.55
C TYR A 175 -9.66 10.04 17.33
N TYR A 176 -9.08 9.07 18.03
CA TYR A 176 -7.67 9.08 18.38
C TYR A 176 -6.86 8.57 17.21
N CYS A 177 -5.88 9.33 16.73
CA CYS A 177 -5.04 8.98 15.59
C CYS A 177 -3.59 8.78 16.02
N GLN A 178 -2.96 7.73 15.54
CA GLN A 178 -1.53 7.45 15.68
C GLN A 178 -0.96 7.05 14.33
N HIS A 179 0.36 7.17 14.12
CA HIS A 179 0.97 6.68 12.88
C HIS A 179 2.27 5.90 13.12
N TRP A 180 2.54 4.97 12.20
CA TRP A 180 3.76 4.15 12.18
C TRP A 180 4.37 4.16 10.78
N LEU A 181 5.69 4.30 10.72
CA LEU A 181 6.45 4.00 9.50
C LEU A 181 6.86 2.53 9.55
N LEU A 182 6.21 1.72 8.73
CA LEU A 182 6.44 0.27 8.68
C LEU A 182 7.23 -0.12 7.45
N ASN A 183 8.08 -1.15 7.58
CA ASN A 183 8.83 -1.72 6.47
C ASN A 183 8.40 -3.17 6.24
N GLY A 184 7.88 -3.47 5.06
CA GLY A 184 7.37 -4.79 4.68
C GLY A 184 8.38 -5.93 4.86
N GLN A 185 9.69 -5.64 4.73
CA GLN A 185 10.73 -6.66 4.94
C GLN A 185 10.71 -7.32 6.32
N ASN A 186 10.22 -6.61 7.35
CA ASN A 186 10.11 -7.12 8.71
C ASN A 186 8.74 -7.75 8.97
N MET A 187 7.87 -7.74 7.97
CA MET A 187 6.47 -8.19 8.05
C MET A 187 6.20 -9.46 7.21
N GLY A 188 7.26 -10.13 6.72
CA GLY A 188 7.13 -11.32 5.86
C GLY A 188 6.93 -11.00 4.38
N LEU A 189 7.20 -9.76 3.95
CA LEU A 189 7.17 -9.37 2.55
C LEU A 189 8.58 -9.50 1.92
N PRO A 190 8.74 -10.19 0.77
CA PRO A 190 10.04 -10.29 0.07
C PRO A 190 10.46 -8.98 -0.63
N GLN A 191 10.15 -7.84 -0.02
CA GLN A 191 10.44 -6.52 -0.57
C GLN A 191 10.72 -5.51 0.54
N ARG A 192 11.75 -4.69 0.37
CA ARG A 192 11.97 -3.51 1.19
C ARG A 192 11.01 -2.41 0.75
N ARG A 193 9.88 -2.27 1.44
CA ARG A 193 8.82 -1.29 1.14
C ARG A 193 8.40 -0.56 2.41
N GLU A 194 8.75 0.71 2.51
CA GLU A 194 8.39 1.56 3.64
C GLU A 194 7.09 2.32 3.34
N ARG A 195 6.12 2.24 4.26
CA ARG A 195 4.84 2.95 4.19
C ARG A 195 4.43 3.50 5.55
N VAL A 196 3.77 4.64 5.52
CA VAL A 196 3.17 5.23 6.72
C VAL A 196 1.74 4.73 6.83
N PHE A 197 1.36 4.30 8.02
CA PHE A 197 -0.01 3.94 8.33
C PHE A 197 -0.51 4.82 9.47
N PHE A 198 -1.57 5.59 9.21
CA PHE A 198 -2.36 6.23 10.25
C PHE A 198 -3.43 5.23 10.68
N ILE A 199 -3.48 4.94 11.97
CA ILE A 199 -4.41 3.97 12.55
C ILE A 199 -5.15 4.68 13.66
N CYS A 200 -6.47 4.76 13.52
CA CYS A 200 -7.32 5.56 14.36
C CYS A 200 -8.38 4.69 15.03
N LEU A 201 -8.63 4.95 16.32
CA LEU A 201 -9.72 4.33 17.08
C LEU A 201 -10.75 5.40 17.45
N ARG A 202 -12.04 5.10 17.26
CA ARG A 202 -13.13 6.02 17.61
C ARG A 202 -13.13 6.32 19.12
N LYS A 203 -13.25 7.58 19.49
CA LYS A 203 -13.05 8.07 20.87
C LYS A 203 -14.00 7.43 21.89
N ASP A 204 -15.25 7.20 21.51
CA ASP A 204 -16.27 6.58 22.37
C ASP A 204 -15.99 5.09 22.69
N LEU A 205 -15.10 4.43 21.95
CA LEU A 205 -14.70 3.04 22.13
C LEU A 205 -13.32 2.91 22.79
N ALA A 206 -12.60 3.99 22.96
CA ALA A 206 -11.19 3.99 23.32
C ALA A 206 -10.91 3.84 24.83
N GLU A 207 -11.90 4.09 25.68
CA GLU A 207 -11.73 4.13 27.15
C GLU A 207 -10.95 2.94 27.74
N PRO A 208 -11.24 1.67 27.35
CA PRO A 208 -10.53 0.52 27.92
C PRO A 208 -9.04 0.44 27.55
N PHE A 209 -8.61 1.21 26.56
CA PHE A 209 -7.25 1.16 26.00
C PHE A 209 -6.42 2.40 26.32
N LEU A 210 -7.03 3.44 26.91
CA LEU A 210 -6.34 4.72 27.14
C LEU A 210 -5.19 4.56 28.12
N TYR A 211 -4.05 5.13 27.77
CA TYR A 211 -2.91 5.31 28.64
C TYR A 211 -2.38 6.75 28.55
N GLN A 212 -1.69 7.20 29.59
CA GLN A 212 -1.09 8.53 29.59
C GLN A 212 0.18 8.52 28.74
N ALA A 213 0.09 9.04 27.53
CA ALA A 213 1.22 9.12 26.59
C ALA A 213 2.16 10.29 26.92
N SER A 214 1.61 11.41 27.43
CA SER A 214 2.36 12.57 27.93
C SER A 214 1.59 13.25 29.06
N LEU A 215 2.14 14.36 29.64
CA LEU A 215 1.45 15.11 30.69
C LEU A 215 0.05 15.63 30.28
N PHE A 216 -0.17 15.81 28.98
CA PHE A 216 -1.39 16.43 28.45
C PHE A 216 -2.13 15.56 27.43
N GLU A 217 -1.66 14.34 27.17
CA GLU A 217 -2.19 13.52 26.09
C GLU A 217 -2.43 12.08 26.54
N GLN A 218 -3.64 11.60 26.28
CA GLN A 218 -4.02 10.19 26.41
C GLN A 218 -4.23 9.61 25.02
N LEU A 219 -3.69 8.42 24.79
CA LEU A 219 -3.84 7.68 23.55
C LEU A 219 -4.26 6.24 23.84
N PRO A 220 -5.00 5.58 22.92
CA PRO A 220 -5.25 4.16 23.03
C PRO A 220 -3.96 3.36 22.80
N LEU A 221 -3.64 2.45 23.71
CA LEU A 221 -2.48 1.58 23.58
C LEU A 221 -2.60 0.72 22.33
N PHE A 222 -1.57 0.78 21.48
CA PHE A 222 -1.47 -0.02 20.27
C PHE A 222 0.00 -0.25 19.89
N HIS A 223 0.37 -1.50 19.68
CA HIS A 223 1.73 -1.87 19.32
C HIS A 223 1.80 -2.49 17.93
N LEU A 224 2.64 -1.91 17.09
CA LEU A 224 3.01 -2.46 15.78
C LEU A 224 4.51 -2.69 15.72
N GLU A 225 4.93 -3.87 16.14
CA GLU A 225 6.30 -4.32 16.01
C GLU A 225 6.31 -5.66 15.28
N PHE A 226 7.11 -5.73 14.22
CA PHE A 226 7.21 -6.91 13.36
C PHE A 226 8.67 -7.28 13.18
N ASN A 227 9.01 -8.53 13.46
CA ASN A 227 10.38 -9.05 13.44
C ASN A 227 10.47 -10.36 12.65
N GLU A 228 9.73 -10.45 11.53
CA GLU A 228 9.81 -11.63 10.67
C GLU A 228 11.16 -11.71 9.95
N PRO A 229 11.66 -12.92 9.68
CA PRO A 229 12.92 -13.11 8.96
C PRO A 229 12.87 -12.49 7.58
N ILE A 230 13.98 -11.90 7.14
CA ILE A 230 14.14 -11.37 5.79
C ILE A 230 14.08 -12.51 4.77
N ILE A 231 13.38 -12.28 3.67
CA ILE A 231 13.26 -13.22 2.55
C ILE A 231 14.16 -12.70 1.42
N PRO A 232 15.27 -13.34 1.12
CA PRO A 232 16.13 -12.95 0.00
C PRO A 232 15.42 -13.21 -1.33
N PHE A 233 15.76 -12.44 -2.37
CA PHE A 233 15.13 -12.58 -3.68
C PHE A 233 15.39 -13.96 -4.32
N GLY A 234 16.47 -14.63 -3.97
CA GLY A 234 16.77 -16.00 -4.38
C GLY A 234 15.68 -17.02 -4.01
N ASP A 235 14.91 -16.76 -2.94
CA ASP A 235 13.75 -17.58 -2.57
C ASP A 235 12.49 -17.30 -3.44
N VAL A 236 12.55 -16.25 -4.27
CA VAL A 236 11.42 -15.75 -5.10
C VAL A 236 11.66 -15.96 -6.59
N VAL A 237 12.90 -15.82 -7.05
CA VAL A 237 13.28 -15.81 -8.46
C VAL A 237 12.83 -17.06 -9.22
N ASP A 238 12.26 -16.86 -10.41
CA ASP A 238 11.92 -17.92 -11.37
C ASP A 238 12.45 -17.64 -12.78
N TYR A 239 13.09 -16.48 -12.97
CA TYR A 239 13.62 -16.02 -14.27
C TYR A 239 12.59 -15.92 -15.38
N SER A 240 11.31 -15.78 -15.07
CA SER A 240 10.22 -15.67 -16.07
C SER A 240 10.15 -14.30 -16.74
N GLY A 241 10.84 -13.31 -16.20
CA GLY A 241 10.85 -11.94 -16.72
C GLY A 241 11.51 -11.80 -18.09
N ARG A 242 11.11 -10.77 -18.83
CA ARG A 242 11.63 -10.52 -20.17
C ARG A 242 13.09 -10.03 -20.16
N GLU A 243 13.83 -10.38 -21.19
CA GLU A 243 15.20 -9.89 -21.37
C GLU A 243 15.25 -8.39 -21.66
N VAL A 244 16.35 -7.77 -21.28
CA VAL A 244 16.67 -6.39 -21.62
C VAL A 244 17.05 -6.27 -23.08
N THR A 245 16.20 -5.62 -23.88
CA THR A 245 16.41 -5.41 -25.32
C THR A 245 17.06 -4.06 -25.63
N SER A 246 16.94 -3.08 -24.74
CA SER A 246 17.56 -1.75 -24.91
C SER A 246 19.09 -1.85 -24.89
N LYS A 247 19.75 -1.45 -25.98
CA LYS A 247 21.22 -1.42 -26.08
C LYS A 247 21.88 -0.57 -25.00
N VAL A 248 21.25 0.56 -24.64
CA VAL A 248 21.78 1.47 -23.60
C VAL A 248 21.69 0.81 -22.22
N VAL A 249 20.54 0.28 -21.86
CA VAL A 249 20.33 -0.40 -20.58
C VAL A 249 21.24 -1.62 -20.46
N ARG A 250 21.38 -2.40 -21.55
CA ARG A 250 22.26 -3.58 -21.58
C ARG A 250 23.74 -3.21 -21.42
N LYS A 251 24.19 -2.14 -22.10
CA LYS A 251 25.55 -1.63 -21.94
C LYS A 251 25.85 -1.23 -20.49
N LEU A 252 24.93 -0.52 -19.83
CA LEU A 252 25.10 -0.16 -18.40
C LEU A 252 25.11 -1.41 -17.53
N TRP A 253 24.26 -2.40 -17.82
CA TRP A 253 24.24 -3.67 -17.10
C TRP A 253 25.55 -4.46 -17.25
N GLU A 254 26.15 -4.49 -18.44
CA GLU A 254 27.44 -5.14 -18.71
C GLU A 254 28.60 -4.52 -17.95
N HIS A 255 28.51 -3.22 -17.59
CA HIS A 255 29.51 -2.49 -16.83
C HIS A 255 29.17 -2.34 -15.34
N ARG A 256 28.20 -3.15 -14.84
CA ARG A 256 27.89 -3.18 -13.41
C ARG A 256 29.02 -3.81 -12.61
N GLU A 257 29.17 -3.37 -11.38
CA GLU A 257 30.11 -3.91 -10.41
C GLU A 257 29.36 -4.41 -9.17
N LEU A 258 29.96 -5.37 -8.47
CA LEU A 258 29.37 -5.89 -7.23
C LEU A 258 29.26 -4.76 -6.20
N GLY A 259 28.05 -4.56 -5.69
CA GLY A 259 27.72 -3.48 -4.76
C GLY A 259 26.99 -2.31 -5.38
N ASP A 260 26.90 -2.22 -6.71
CA ASP A 260 26.07 -1.19 -7.37
C ASP A 260 24.60 -1.29 -6.91
N VAL A 261 23.99 -0.15 -6.66
CA VAL A 261 22.58 -0.07 -6.23
C VAL A 261 21.65 0.00 -7.44
N ASN A 262 22.08 0.73 -8.49
CA ASN A 262 21.29 0.94 -9.71
C ASN A 262 22.20 1.21 -10.92
N GLN A 263 21.61 1.31 -12.10
CA GLN A 263 22.37 1.58 -13.33
C GLN A 263 23.04 2.96 -13.38
N GLY A 264 22.64 3.89 -12.53
CA GLY A 264 23.30 5.19 -12.39
C GLY A 264 24.74 5.06 -11.95
N ASP A 265 25.09 4.04 -11.16
CA ASP A 265 26.46 3.79 -10.68
C ASP A 265 27.38 3.44 -11.86
N ALA A 266 26.96 2.54 -12.74
CA ALA A 266 27.68 2.22 -13.97
C ALA A 266 27.76 3.43 -14.92
N ASN A 267 26.69 4.23 -15.01
CA ASN A 267 26.70 5.44 -15.83
C ASN A 267 27.70 6.49 -15.32
N MET A 268 27.79 6.65 -14.00
CA MET A 268 28.77 7.55 -13.38
C MET A 268 30.20 7.11 -13.72
N ARG A 269 30.50 5.81 -13.65
CA ARG A 269 31.83 5.27 -14.01
C ARG A 269 32.16 5.47 -15.47
N LEU A 270 31.22 5.23 -16.37
CA LEU A 270 31.44 5.29 -17.81
C LEU A 270 31.52 6.70 -18.36
N TYR A 271 30.73 7.63 -17.81
CA TYR A 271 30.50 8.94 -18.41
C TYR A 271 30.75 10.13 -17.46
N GLY A 272 31.13 9.88 -16.20
CA GLY A 272 31.44 10.93 -15.20
C GLY A 272 30.25 11.80 -14.79
N LYS A 273 29.02 11.37 -15.05
CA LYS A 273 27.80 12.12 -14.73
C LYS A 273 26.67 11.21 -14.29
N GLY A 274 25.80 11.76 -13.44
CA GLY A 274 24.56 11.09 -13.05
C GLY A 274 23.67 10.81 -14.25
N SER A 275 22.77 9.88 -14.11
CA SER A 275 21.82 9.52 -15.16
C SER A 275 20.41 9.45 -14.61
N ASN A 276 19.42 9.60 -15.50
CA ASN A 276 18.02 9.34 -15.20
C ASN A 276 17.69 7.81 -15.23
N PHE A 277 18.68 6.95 -15.40
CA PHE A 277 18.52 5.50 -15.39
C PHE A 277 18.46 5.01 -13.93
N ASN A 278 17.26 4.88 -13.40
CA ASN A 278 17.02 4.50 -12.01
C ASN A 278 16.60 3.02 -11.85
N GLN A 279 17.00 2.15 -12.82
CA GLN A 279 16.77 0.73 -12.67
C GLN A 279 17.61 0.19 -11.51
N SER A 280 16.96 -0.20 -10.42
CA SER A 280 17.63 -0.79 -9.27
C SER A 280 18.01 -2.23 -9.53
N TYR A 281 19.20 -2.62 -9.12
CA TYR A 281 19.65 -4.01 -9.19
C TYR A 281 19.00 -4.86 -8.11
N VAL A 282 18.56 -6.05 -8.52
CA VAL A 282 18.04 -7.09 -7.64
C VAL A 282 19.08 -8.19 -7.51
N TYR A 283 19.56 -8.39 -6.29
CA TYR A 283 20.55 -9.41 -5.92
C TYR A 283 19.84 -10.62 -5.34
N LEU A 284 20.28 -11.84 -5.69
CA LEU A 284 19.66 -13.07 -5.20
C LEU A 284 19.81 -13.26 -3.69
N ASP A 285 20.92 -12.82 -3.12
CA ASP A 285 21.24 -12.94 -1.69
C ASP A 285 20.70 -11.81 -0.81
N LYS A 286 20.01 -10.82 -1.44
CA LYS A 286 19.44 -9.65 -0.74
C LYS A 286 17.93 -9.58 -0.89
N ILE A 287 17.32 -8.79 0.00
CA ILE A 287 15.90 -8.41 -0.14
C ILE A 287 15.69 -7.58 -1.41
N CYS A 288 14.58 -7.82 -2.12
CA CYS A 288 14.23 -7.04 -3.30
C CYS A 288 14.02 -5.56 -2.95
N PRO A 289 14.54 -4.60 -3.74
CA PRO A 289 14.22 -3.19 -3.60
C PRO A 289 12.72 -2.91 -3.80
N THR A 290 12.28 -1.69 -3.46
CA THR A 290 10.89 -1.27 -3.63
C THR A 290 10.46 -1.34 -5.10
N LEU A 291 9.39 -2.08 -5.36
CA LEU A 291 8.72 -2.10 -6.66
C LEU A 291 8.01 -0.76 -6.91
N ALA A 292 8.36 -0.07 -7.98
CA ALA A 292 7.62 1.06 -8.50
C ALA A 292 6.59 0.59 -9.57
N SER A 293 5.74 1.51 -10.01
CA SER A 293 4.69 1.21 -11.00
C SER A 293 5.20 0.95 -12.43
N LYS A 294 6.49 1.12 -12.69
CA LYS A 294 7.11 0.90 -14.00
C LYS A 294 7.69 -0.51 -14.10
N GLU A 295 7.38 -1.22 -15.18
CA GLU A 295 7.90 -2.56 -15.48
C GLU A 295 9.44 -2.65 -15.46
N THR A 296 10.11 -1.58 -15.87
CA THR A 296 11.57 -1.54 -16.01
C THR A 296 12.30 -1.00 -14.77
N CYS A 297 11.63 -0.86 -13.63
CA CYS A 297 12.27 -0.26 -12.44
C CYS A 297 13.26 -1.19 -11.72
N LEU A 298 13.11 -2.50 -11.89
CA LEU A 298 13.94 -3.53 -11.27
C LEU A 298 14.59 -4.41 -12.34
N ILE A 299 15.90 -4.64 -12.22
CA ILE A 299 16.67 -5.48 -13.12
C ILE A 299 17.52 -6.47 -12.33
N LEU A 300 17.57 -7.74 -12.76
CA LEU A 300 18.40 -8.74 -12.07
C LEU A 300 19.87 -8.41 -12.22
N PHE A 301 20.63 -8.59 -11.13
CA PHE A 301 22.06 -8.36 -11.15
C PHE A 301 22.81 -9.49 -11.89
N ASP A 302 22.37 -10.73 -11.75
CA ASP A 302 23.01 -11.91 -12.35
C ASP A 302 22.67 -12.11 -13.83
N GLN A 303 21.47 -11.67 -14.26
CA GLN A 303 21.01 -11.77 -15.66
C GLN A 303 20.39 -10.45 -16.14
N PRO A 304 20.56 -10.10 -17.44
CA PRO A 304 19.98 -8.88 -18.01
C PRO A 304 18.48 -9.05 -18.28
N ARG A 305 17.68 -9.26 -17.22
CA ARG A 305 16.23 -9.45 -17.22
C ARG A 305 15.54 -8.51 -16.26
N PHE A 306 14.35 -8.07 -16.62
CA PHE A 306 13.40 -7.48 -15.70
C PHE A 306 12.65 -8.58 -14.93
N LEU A 307 11.89 -8.21 -13.90
CA LEU A 307 11.08 -9.17 -13.14
C LEU A 307 9.85 -9.61 -13.95
N GLY A 308 9.52 -10.88 -13.88
CA GLY A 308 8.29 -11.45 -14.45
C GLY A 308 7.08 -11.29 -13.54
N GLN A 309 5.88 -11.61 -14.05
CA GLN A 309 4.63 -11.48 -13.32
C GLN A 309 4.64 -12.29 -12.00
N SER A 310 5.08 -13.54 -12.03
CA SER A 310 5.13 -14.42 -10.86
C SER A 310 6.04 -13.84 -9.77
N GLU A 311 7.23 -13.34 -10.16
CA GLU A 311 8.17 -12.68 -9.25
C GLU A 311 7.57 -11.40 -8.66
N VAL A 312 6.90 -10.58 -9.49
CA VAL A 312 6.20 -9.36 -9.06
C VAL A 312 5.09 -9.66 -8.06
N CYS A 313 4.29 -10.71 -8.31
CA CYS A 313 3.27 -11.17 -7.36
C CYS A 313 3.92 -11.59 -6.04
N CYS A 314 4.99 -12.39 -6.06
CA CYS A 314 5.68 -12.83 -4.85
C CYS A 314 6.23 -11.67 -4.02
N ILE A 315 7.00 -10.74 -4.64
CA ILE A 315 7.60 -9.63 -3.89
C ILE A 315 6.56 -8.63 -3.36
N SER A 316 5.38 -8.60 -3.97
CA SER A 316 4.27 -7.75 -3.54
C SER A 316 3.23 -8.51 -2.70
N SER A 317 3.47 -9.81 -2.44
CA SER A 317 2.53 -10.73 -1.79
C SER A 317 1.13 -10.79 -2.44
N PHE A 318 1.03 -10.49 -3.73
CA PHE A 318 -0.18 -10.74 -4.51
C PHE A 318 -0.34 -12.24 -4.79
N PRO A 319 -1.57 -12.76 -4.88
CA PRO A 319 -1.79 -14.17 -5.20
C PRO A 319 -1.31 -14.50 -6.62
N GLN A 320 -0.82 -15.72 -6.82
CA GLN A 320 -0.25 -16.15 -8.10
C GLN A 320 -1.30 -16.28 -9.20
N ASP A 321 -2.56 -16.51 -8.82
CA ASP A 321 -3.73 -16.60 -9.68
C ASP A 321 -4.50 -15.27 -9.82
N TYR A 322 -3.90 -14.14 -9.39
CA TYR A 322 -4.54 -12.83 -9.50
C TYR A 322 -4.81 -12.47 -10.97
N ASN A 323 -6.07 -12.17 -11.30
CA ASN A 323 -6.47 -11.73 -12.62
C ASN A 323 -6.20 -10.22 -12.81
N PHE A 324 -5.14 -9.88 -13.51
CA PHE A 324 -4.78 -8.49 -13.80
C PHE A 324 -5.69 -7.82 -14.84
N ALA A 325 -6.62 -8.55 -15.46
CA ALA A 325 -7.59 -8.01 -16.43
C ALA A 325 -6.95 -7.16 -17.54
N GLY A 326 -5.76 -7.58 -18.01
CA GLY A 326 -4.98 -6.86 -19.03
C GLY A 326 -4.18 -5.66 -18.51
N GLN A 327 -4.22 -5.37 -17.20
CA GLN A 327 -3.36 -4.35 -16.61
C GLN A 327 -1.94 -4.88 -16.38
N SER A 328 -0.96 -3.98 -16.36
CA SER A 328 0.41 -4.34 -16.01
C SER A 328 0.50 -4.82 -14.55
N PRO A 329 1.03 -6.03 -14.29
CA PRO A 329 1.28 -6.50 -12.91
C PRO A 329 2.14 -5.54 -12.10
N HIS A 330 3.17 -4.95 -12.71
CA HIS A 330 4.04 -3.97 -12.07
C HIS A 330 3.27 -2.71 -11.64
N TYR A 331 2.34 -2.24 -12.48
CA TYR A 331 1.51 -1.09 -12.16
C TYR A 331 0.59 -1.40 -10.98
N VAL A 332 -0.20 -2.47 -11.08
CA VAL A 332 -1.18 -2.84 -10.04
C VAL A 332 -0.49 -3.11 -8.71
N CYS A 333 0.54 -3.96 -8.70
CA CYS A 333 1.28 -4.30 -7.48
C CYS A 333 2.09 -3.11 -6.93
N GLY A 334 2.71 -2.30 -7.80
CA GLY A 334 3.49 -1.14 -7.40
C GLY A 334 2.66 -0.02 -6.77
N MET A 335 1.41 0.14 -7.20
CA MET A 335 0.47 1.14 -6.67
C MET A 335 -0.30 0.66 -5.45
N SER A 336 -0.39 -0.65 -5.22
CA SER A 336 -1.17 -1.22 -4.12
C SER A 336 -0.39 -1.32 -2.80
N VAL A 337 -1.13 -1.36 -1.71
CA VAL A 337 -0.61 -1.84 -0.42
C VAL A 337 -0.40 -3.35 -0.52
N PRO A 338 0.77 -3.89 -0.15
CA PRO A 338 0.97 -5.33 -0.17
C PRO A 338 0.01 -6.07 0.79
N PRO A 339 -0.68 -7.12 0.33
CA PRO A 339 -1.62 -7.89 1.14
C PRO A 339 -1.09 -8.31 2.50
N ILE A 340 0.14 -8.83 2.59
CA ILE A 340 0.72 -9.29 3.86
C ILE A 340 0.94 -8.12 4.84
N MET A 341 1.37 -6.95 4.38
CA MET A 341 1.52 -5.80 5.27
C MET A 341 0.18 -5.44 5.91
N MET A 342 -0.89 -5.38 5.10
CA MET A 342 -2.22 -5.09 5.61
C MET A 342 -2.75 -6.23 6.50
N ALA A 343 -2.51 -7.50 6.15
CA ALA A 343 -2.93 -8.64 6.97
C ALA A 343 -2.31 -8.62 8.37
N GLN A 344 -1.04 -8.28 8.48
CA GLN A 344 -0.34 -8.11 9.76
C GLN A 344 -0.98 -7.00 10.60
N ILE A 345 -1.21 -5.81 9.99
CA ILE A 345 -1.82 -4.66 10.65
C ILE A 345 -3.26 -4.98 11.08
N ALA A 346 -4.07 -5.51 10.18
CA ALA A 346 -5.47 -5.86 10.43
C ALA A 346 -5.61 -6.88 11.57
N SER A 347 -4.70 -7.87 11.63
CA SER A 347 -4.65 -8.81 12.75
C SER A 347 -4.39 -8.11 14.07
N GLN A 348 -3.45 -7.15 14.11
CA GLN A 348 -3.15 -6.41 15.34
C GLN A 348 -4.32 -5.50 15.76
N ILE A 349 -5.00 -4.86 14.81
CA ILE A 349 -6.21 -4.06 15.09
C ILE A 349 -7.30 -4.94 15.72
N HIS A 350 -7.55 -6.11 15.17
CA HIS A 350 -8.53 -7.04 15.74
C HIS A 350 -8.08 -7.54 17.13
N GLU A 351 -6.87 -8.05 17.26
CA GLU A 351 -6.35 -8.66 18.50
C GLU A 351 -6.27 -7.66 19.66
N GLN A 352 -5.84 -6.40 19.38
CA GLN A 352 -5.61 -5.41 20.43
C GLN A 352 -6.85 -4.58 20.74
N TRP A 353 -7.73 -4.32 19.76
CA TRP A 353 -8.90 -3.45 19.93
C TRP A 353 -10.23 -4.15 19.62
N LEU A 354 -10.51 -4.51 18.36
CA LEU A 354 -11.86 -4.84 17.92
C LEU A 354 -12.46 -6.09 18.58
N SER A 355 -11.63 -7.05 18.98
CA SER A 355 -12.09 -8.23 19.72
C SER A 355 -12.49 -7.95 21.17
N LYS A 356 -12.30 -6.74 21.66
CA LYS A 356 -12.51 -6.33 23.06
C LYS A 356 -13.61 -5.28 23.23
N ILE A 357 -14.21 -4.81 22.12
CA ILE A 357 -15.26 -3.78 22.07
C ILE A 357 -16.47 -4.19 21.25
#